data_ad8d2c253b396f7511573ecb4b884815
#
_entry.id   ad8d2c253b396f7511573ecb4b884815
#
_cell.length_a   1.000
_cell.length_b   1.000
_cell.length_c   1.000
_cell.angle_alpha   90.00
_cell.angle_beta   90.00
_cell.angle_gamma   90.00
#
_symmetry.space_group_name_H-M   'P 1'
#
loop_
_entity.id
_entity.type
_entity.pdbx_description
1 polymer ?
#
loop_
_entity_poly.entity_id
_entity_poly.type
_entity_poly.pdbx_seq_one_letter_code
_entity_poly.pdbx_strand_id
1 'polypeptide(L)'
;MPPEAILGFDTADDAAVWRIAPNIAGILTIDFLTPIVDEPYDFGRIAAANALSDVFAMGGVPNVALNVVAMDSTLPEYVPRDMLRGGLEKVIEAGAVIMGGHSIDDEEPKYGLCVFGTVAPDALVRNEGAKPGDTLYLTKPLGTGIASAGRKVGILDDAAFSPVVESMAELNRAAGEAMVAAGVHAATDVTGFGLVGHLHEMLSASACAASINWSGVPTFAETVDLARQWCRPARSFSVEDFAQPFLHVPDNQMGEDATAVLCDPQTSGGMLCAIPSEAAATFEEEFAARCGRTPAKIGRVIEGESGHIHVVE
;
A
#
# COMPACT_ATOMS: atom_id res chain seq x y z
N MET A 1 -11.19 -25.03 3.65
CA MET A 1 -11.75 -24.35 2.46
C MET A 1 -11.89 -25.35 1.30
N PRO A 2 -12.75 -25.12 0.27
CA PRO A 2 -12.81 -25.96 -0.91
C PRO A 2 -11.50 -25.88 -1.72
N PRO A 3 -11.18 -26.87 -2.58
CA PRO A 3 -9.89 -26.93 -3.29
C PRO A 3 -9.70 -25.79 -4.32
N GLU A 4 -10.75 -25.11 -4.70
CA GLU A 4 -10.72 -23.93 -5.57
C GLU A 4 -10.32 -22.65 -4.81
N ALA A 5 -10.49 -22.58 -3.50
CA ALA A 5 -10.03 -21.47 -2.68
C ALA A 5 -8.51 -21.58 -2.49
N ILE A 6 -7.75 -20.71 -3.16
CA ILE A 6 -6.28 -20.72 -3.11
C ILE A 6 -5.81 -19.90 -1.89
N LEU A 7 -6.39 -18.72 -1.68
CA LEU A 7 -6.10 -17.84 -0.55
C LEU A 7 -7.40 -17.27 0.02
N GLY A 8 -7.40 -17.05 1.32
CA GLY A 8 -8.47 -16.41 2.07
C GLY A 8 -7.90 -15.57 3.21
N PHE A 9 -8.59 -15.46 4.34
CA PHE A 9 -8.17 -14.62 5.46
C PHE A 9 -7.13 -15.26 6.40
N ASP A 10 -6.70 -16.52 6.15
CA ASP A 10 -5.84 -17.26 7.08
C ASP A 10 -4.38 -16.76 7.08
N THR A 11 -3.93 -16.18 5.96
CA THR A 11 -2.54 -15.75 5.72
C THR A 11 -2.35 -14.24 5.66
N ALA A 12 -3.43 -13.46 5.90
CA ALA A 12 -3.43 -12.00 5.80
C ALA A 12 -2.88 -11.46 4.45
N ASP A 13 -3.10 -12.22 3.36
CA ASP A 13 -2.82 -11.74 2.00
C ASP A 13 -3.76 -10.60 1.60
N ASP A 14 -3.35 -9.78 0.64
CA ASP A 14 -4.06 -8.54 0.26
C ASP A 14 -5.46 -8.80 -0.31
N ALA A 15 -5.73 -9.96 -0.92
CA ALA A 15 -7.05 -10.29 -1.46
C ALA A 15 -7.37 -11.79 -1.41
N ALA A 16 -8.67 -12.11 -1.60
CA ALA A 16 -9.13 -13.48 -1.77
C ALA A 16 -8.79 -14.01 -3.17
N VAL A 17 -8.33 -15.26 -3.26
CA VAL A 17 -7.97 -15.89 -4.53
C VAL A 17 -8.75 -17.19 -4.75
N TRP A 18 -9.45 -17.25 -5.87
CA TRP A 18 -10.27 -18.39 -6.26
C TRP A 18 -9.83 -18.96 -7.61
N ARG A 19 -9.60 -20.28 -7.70
CA ARG A 19 -9.28 -20.97 -8.95
C ARG A 19 -10.50 -21.03 -9.86
N ILE A 20 -10.42 -20.39 -11.04
CA ILE A 20 -11.47 -20.40 -12.05
C ILE A 20 -11.26 -21.57 -13.03
N ALA A 21 -10.01 -21.76 -13.44
CA ALA A 21 -9.58 -22.83 -14.35
C ALA A 21 -8.16 -23.28 -13.97
N PRO A 22 -7.62 -24.37 -14.54
CA PRO A 22 -6.28 -24.85 -14.20
C PRO A 22 -5.17 -23.81 -14.31
N ASN A 23 -5.28 -22.87 -15.25
CA ASN A 23 -4.29 -21.82 -15.53
C ASN A 23 -4.76 -20.39 -15.23
N ILE A 24 -5.90 -20.21 -14.57
CA ILE A 24 -6.47 -18.90 -14.23
C ILE A 24 -7.02 -18.93 -12.81
N ALA A 25 -6.59 -18.00 -11.98
CA ALA A 25 -7.20 -17.67 -10.71
C ALA A 25 -7.81 -16.26 -10.77
N GLY A 26 -8.93 -16.06 -10.10
CA GLY A 26 -9.56 -14.77 -9.86
C GLY A 26 -9.08 -14.20 -8.53
N ILE A 27 -8.73 -12.93 -8.52
CA ILE A 27 -8.43 -12.12 -7.34
C ILE A 27 -9.66 -11.26 -7.08
N LEU A 28 -10.15 -11.24 -5.85
CA LEU A 28 -11.31 -10.44 -5.44
C LEU A 28 -11.00 -9.69 -4.17
N THR A 29 -11.08 -8.36 -4.25
CA THR A 29 -10.90 -7.46 -3.12
C THR A 29 -12.02 -6.43 -3.04
N ILE A 30 -12.17 -5.79 -1.87
CA ILE A 30 -13.05 -4.65 -1.64
C ILE A 30 -12.38 -3.70 -0.66
N ASP A 31 -12.12 -2.48 -1.13
CA ASP A 31 -11.57 -1.40 -0.33
C ASP A 31 -12.34 -0.11 -0.53
N PHE A 32 -12.59 0.62 0.55
CA PHE A 32 -13.19 1.95 0.52
C PHE A 32 -12.64 2.81 1.66
N LEU A 33 -12.57 4.10 1.42
CA LEU A 33 -11.96 5.09 2.31
C LEU A 33 -12.98 6.18 2.67
N THR A 34 -12.76 6.82 3.82
CA THR A 34 -13.32 8.16 4.11
C THR A 34 -12.44 9.22 3.45
N PRO A 35 -12.96 10.45 3.19
CA PRO A 35 -12.19 11.50 2.54
C PRO A 35 -10.89 11.82 3.28
N ILE A 36 -9.78 11.71 2.55
CA ILE A 36 -8.42 12.03 3.02
C ILE A 36 -7.93 13.36 2.46
N VAL A 37 -8.61 13.88 1.45
CA VAL A 37 -8.36 15.16 0.79
C VAL A 37 -9.68 15.90 0.59
N ASP A 38 -9.63 17.24 0.45
CA ASP A 38 -10.81 18.08 0.32
C ASP A 38 -11.42 18.06 -1.09
N GLU A 39 -10.57 17.85 -2.14
CA GLU A 39 -11.01 17.84 -3.51
C GLU A 39 -11.66 16.51 -3.89
N PRO A 40 -12.96 16.47 -4.25
CA PRO A 40 -13.67 15.22 -4.53
C PRO A 40 -13.05 14.40 -5.66
N TYR A 41 -12.54 15.06 -6.70
CA TYR A 41 -11.87 14.40 -7.81
C TYR A 41 -10.62 13.64 -7.36
N ASP A 42 -9.77 14.28 -6.55
CA ASP A 42 -8.56 13.63 -6.01
C ASP A 42 -8.89 12.54 -5.02
N PHE A 43 -9.91 12.73 -4.18
CA PHE A 43 -10.41 11.66 -3.32
C PHE A 43 -10.83 10.43 -4.14
N GLY A 44 -11.55 10.64 -5.25
CA GLY A 44 -11.92 9.56 -6.17
C GLY A 44 -10.73 8.83 -6.77
N ARG A 45 -9.70 9.56 -7.22
CA ARG A 45 -8.43 8.99 -7.74
C ARG A 45 -7.74 8.13 -6.70
N ILE A 46 -7.59 8.65 -5.48
CA ILE A 46 -6.88 8.00 -4.38
C ILE A 46 -7.61 6.71 -3.95
N ALA A 47 -8.91 6.78 -3.72
CA ALA A 47 -9.70 5.64 -3.29
C ALA A 47 -9.69 4.50 -4.35
N ALA A 48 -9.76 4.85 -5.62
CA ALA A 48 -9.66 3.87 -6.70
C ALA A 48 -8.25 3.28 -6.82
N ALA A 49 -7.19 4.10 -6.70
CA ALA A 49 -5.81 3.62 -6.72
C ALA A 49 -5.53 2.65 -5.56
N ASN A 50 -6.04 2.96 -4.37
CA ASN A 50 -5.96 2.10 -3.20
C ASN A 50 -6.64 0.74 -3.44
N ALA A 51 -7.90 0.73 -3.88
CA ALA A 51 -8.65 -0.51 -4.10
C ALA A 51 -8.11 -1.39 -5.25
N LEU A 52 -7.43 -0.80 -6.23
CA LEU A 52 -6.77 -1.53 -7.32
C LEU A 52 -5.42 -2.13 -6.89
N SER A 53 -4.84 -1.62 -5.82
CA SER A 53 -3.49 -1.95 -5.36
C SER A 53 -3.33 -3.41 -4.98
N ASP A 54 -4.30 -3.99 -4.26
CA ASP A 54 -4.30 -5.39 -3.84
C ASP A 54 -4.11 -6.36 -5.03
N VAL A 55 -4.78 -6.05 -6.16
CA VAL A 55 -4.65 -6.90 -7.35
C VAL A 55 -3.23 -6.83 -7.91
N PHE A 56 -2.60 -5.64 -7.90
CA PHE A 56 -1.21 -5.49 -8.32
C PHE A 56 -0.23 -6.13 -7.34
N ALA A 57 -0.50 -6.04 -6.02
CA ALA A 57 0.32 -6.65 -4.97
C ALA A 57 0.41 -8.17 -5.14
N MET A 58 -0.68 -8.77 -5.59
CA MET A 58 -0.76 -10.21 -5.86
C MET A 58 -0.28 -10.62 -7.27
N GLY A 59 0.37 -9.72 -8.01
CA GLY A 59 0.88 -9.99 -9.36
C GLY A 59 -0.20 -10.11 -10.42
N GLY A 60 -1.43 -9.70 -10.10
CA GLY A 60 -2.61 -9.80 -10.96
C GLY A 60 -2.82 -8.61 -11.88
N VAL A 61 -3.81 -8.76 -12.76
CA VAL A 61 -4.29 -7.71 -13.66
C VAL A 61 -5.76 -7.41 -13.32
N PRO A 62 -6.09 -6.16 -12.92
CA PRO A 62 -7.47 -5.75 -12.71
C PRO A 62 -8.30 -5.86 -14.01
N ASN A 63 -9.51 -6.38 -13.93
CA ASN A 63 -10.38 -6.55 -15.10
C ASN A 63 -11.69 -5.75 -14.95
N VAL A 64 -12.36 -5.89 -13.80
CA VAL A 64 -13.67 -5.31 -13.55
C VAL A 64 -13.66 -4.65 -12.16
N ALA A 65 -14.29 -3.48 -12.07
CA ALA A 65 -14.55 -2.80 -10.81
C ALA A 65 -16.04 -2.49 -10.66
N LEU A 66 -16.51 -2.52 -9.41
CA LEU A 66 -17.83 -2.04 -8.99
C LEU A 66 -17.63 -0.90 -8.00
N ASN A 67 -18.31 0.23 -8.18
CA ASN A 67 -18.28 1.33 -7.24
C ASN A 67 -18.97 0.96 -5.91
N VAL A 68 -18.33 1.29 -4.80
CA VAL A 68 -18.90 1.25 -3.44
C VAL A 68 -18.99 2.68 -2.95
N VAL A 69 -20.20 3.20 -2.77
CA VAL A 69 -20.44 4.61 -2.46
C VAL A 69 -21.36 4.72 -1.25
N ALA A 70 -20.93 5.44 -0.23
CA ALA A 70 -21.78 5.96 0.83
C ALA A 70 -21.64 7.46 0.86
N MET A 71 -22.73 8.23 0.82
CA MET A 71 -22.65 9.70 0.69
C MET A 71 -23.96 10.36 1.13
N ASP A 72 -23.83 11.51 1.80
CA ASP A 72 -24.97 12.34 2.15
C ASP A 72 -25.65 12.88 0.88
N SER A 73 -26.93 12.56 0.73
CA SER A 73 -27.76 12.98 -0.41
C SER A 73 -27.97 14.51 -0.49
N THR A 74 -27.62 15.26 0.55
CA THR A 74 -27.68 16.74 0.58
C THR A 74 -26.44 17.43 0.03
N LEU A 75 -25.36 16.69 -0.24
CA LEU A 75 -24.14 17.25 -0.82
C LEU A 75 -24.40 17.81 -2.24
N PRO A 76 -23.71 18.90 -2.62
CA PRO A 76 -23.81 19.43 -3.97
C PRO A 76 -23.48 18.37 -5.04
N GLU A 77 -24.22 18.37 -6.15
CA GLU A 77 -24.12 17.37 -7.24
C GLU A 77 -22.69 17.21 -7.81
N TYR A 78 -21.88 18.26 -7.76
CA TYR A 78 -20.50 18.17 -8.27
C TYR A 78 -19.63 17.24 -7.41
N VAL A 79 -19.93 17.07 -6.12
CA VAL A 79 -19.13 16.24 -5.20
C VAL A 79 -19.15 14.78 -5.64
N PRO A 80 -20.30 14.08 -5.72
CA PRO A 80 -20.34 12.69 -6.19
C PRO A 80 -19.88 12.57 -7.66
N ARG A 81 -20.22 13.54 -8.51
CA ARG A 81 -19.82 13.52 -9.93
C ARG A 81 -18.31 13.55 -10.10
N ASP A 82 -17.62 14.46 -9.42
CA ASP A 82 -16.17 14.63 -9.58
C ASP A 82 -15.40 13.49 -8.90
N MET A 83 -15.87 13.00 -7.76
CA MET A 83 -15.36 11.80 -7.10
C MET A 83 -15.43 10.56 -8.00
N LEU A 84 -16.61 10.28 -8.56
CA LEU A 84 -16.79 9.14 -9.47
C LEU A 84 -15.98 9.29 -10.76
N ARG A 85 -15.80 10.52 -11.26
CA ARG A 85 -14.92 10.80 -12.41
C ARG A 85 -13.48 10.46 -12.10
N GLY A 86 -12.95 10.89 -10.94
CA GLY A 86 -11.59 10.57 -10.51
C GLY A 86 -11.36 9.04 -10.41
N GLY A 87 -12.32 8.33 -9.82
CA GLY A 87 -12.27 6.87 -9.74
C GLY A 87 -12.32 6.18 -11.10
N LEU A 88 -13.21 6.63 -11.98
CA LEU A 88 -13.32 6.09 -13.35
C LEU A 88 -12.01 6.24 -14.13
N GLU A 89 -11.37 7.41 -14.06
CA GLU A 89 -10.11 7.66 -14.77
C GLU A 89 -8.99 6.71 -14.29
N LYS A 90 -8.92 6.43 -12.98
CA LYS A 90 -7.95 5.46 -12.43
C LYS A 90 -8.24 4.02 -12.83
N VAL A 91 -9.51 3.61 -12.88
CA VAL A 91 -9.87 2.27 -13.36
C VAL A 91 -9.50 2.10 -14.84
N ILE A 92 -9.73 3.12 -15.68
CA ILE A 92 -9.31 3.11 -17.09
C ILE A 92 -7.78 3.07 -17.21
N GLU A 93 -7.05 3.86 -16.42
CA GLU A 93 -5.58 3.84 -16.37
C GLU A 93 -5.04 2.45 -15.99
N ALA A 94 -5.69 1.76 -15.06
CA ALA A 94 -5.37 0.38 -14.68
C ALA A 94 -5.68 -0.66 -15.79
N GLY A 95 -6.37 -0.27 -16.85
CA GLY A 95 -6.80 -1.17 -17.95
C GLY A 95 -8.07 -1.96 -17.61
N ALA A 96 -8.78 -1.60 -16.57
CA ALA A 96 -10.03 -2.22 -16.12
C ALA A 96 -11.26 -1.40 -16.56
N VAL A 97 -12.46 -1.93 -16.27
CA VAL A 97 -13.72 -1.28 -16.56
C VAL A 97 -14.63 -1.24 -15.32
N ILE A 98 -15.35 -0.13 -15.12
CA ILE A 98 -16.42 -0.06 -14.12
C ILE A 98 -17.71 -0.63 -14.77
N MET A 99 -18.29 -1.66 -14.14
CA MET A 99 -19.50 -2.32 -14.64
C MET A 99 -20.74 -2.09 -13.76
N GLY A 100 -20.66 -1.20 -12.79
CA GLY A 100 -21.77 -0.89 -11.89
C GLY A 100 -21.31 -0.57 -10.49
N GLY A 101 -22.13 -0.90 -9.51
CA GLY A 101 -21.83 -0.68 -8.10
C GLY A 101 -23.10 -0.47 -7.28
N HIS A 102 -22.92 -0.01 -6.05
CA HIS A 102 -24.02 0.31 -5.15
C HIS A 102 -23.75 1.62 -4.41
N SER A 103 -24.83 2.38 -4.15
CA SER A 103 -24.75 3.60 -3.34
C SER A 103 -25.79 3.59 -2.23
N ILE A 104 -25.40 4.12 -1.08
CA ILE A 104 -26.29 4.33 0.07
C ILE A 104 -26.19 5.78 0.56
N ASP A 105 -27.23 6.25 1.26
CA ASP A 105 -27.22 7.52 1.97
C ASP A 105 -26.51 7.34 3.31
N ASP A 106 -25.50 8.16 3.61
CA ASP A 106 -24.69 8.08 4.85
C ASP A 106 -24.12 9.48 5.15
N GLU A 107 -24.16 9.92 6.39
CA GLU A 107 -23.65 11.22 6.81
C GLU A 107 -22.13 11.36 6.61
N GLU A 108 -21.38 10.26 6.71
CA GLU A 108 -19.94 10.23 6.47
C GLU A 108 -19.63 9.67 5.08
N PRO A 109 -19.15 10.50 4.13
CA PRO A 109 -18.82 10.04 2.80
C PRO A 109 -17.79 8.90 2.81
N LYS A 110 -18.04 7.87 1.98
CA LYS A 110 -17.12 6.76 1.74
C LYS A 110 -17.14 6.41 0.27
N TYR A 111 -15.96 6.18 -0.28
CA TYR A 111 -15.81 5.75 -1.66
C TYR A 111 -14.71 4.72 -1.81
N GLY A 112 -14.94 3.78 -2.68
CA GLY A 112 -13.97 2.78 -3.08
C GLY A 112 -14.53 1.82 -4.12
N LEU A 113 -13.86 0.70 -4.29
CA LEU A 113 -14.20 -0.27 -5.31
C LEU A 113 -14.21 -1.69 -4.73
N CYS A 114 -15.10 -2.51 -5.27
CA CYS A 114 -14.90 -3.95 -5.30
C CYS A 114 -14.21 -4.28 -6.62
N VAL A 115 -13.03 -4.90 -6.58
CA VAL A 115 -12.23 -5.17 -7.77
C VAL A 115 -12.09 -6.67 -7.99
N PHE A 116 -12.36 -7.08 -9.23
CA PHE A 116 -12.05 -8.40 -9.71
C PHE A 116 -10.88 -8.32 -10.70
N GLY A 117 -9.83 -9.10 -10.41
CA GLY A 117 -8.67 -9.27 -11.28
C GLY A 117 -8.40 -10.74 -11.59
N THR A 118 -7.42 -10.99 -12.44
CA THR A 118 -6.97 -12.34 -12.78
C THR A 118 -5.46 -12.47 -12.71
N VAL A 119 -5.00 -13.68 -12.38
CA VAL A 119 -3.58 -14.04 -12.33
C VAL A 119 -3.41 -15.50 -12.78
N ALA A 120 -2.27 -15.83 -13.37
CA ALA A 120 -1.89 -17.23 -13.53
C ALA A 120 -1.49 -17.79 -12.15
N PRO A 121 -1.97 -18.97 -11.74
CA PRO A 121 -1.71 -19.51 -10.39
C PRO A 121 -0.22 -19.66 -10.02
N ASP A 122 0.64 -19.84 -11.01
CA ASP A 122 2.09 -19.94 -10.88
C ASP A 122 2.82 -18.59 -10.85
N ALA A 123 2.12 -17.50 -11.20
CA ALA A 123 2.59 -16.11 -11.09
C ALA A 123 1.98 -15.35 -9.90
N LEU A 124 1.16 -16.04 -9.08
CA LEU A 124 0.54 -15.45 -7.90
C LEU A 124 1.60 -15.05 -6.88
N VAL A 125 1.65 -13.77 -6.54
CA VAL A 125 2.48 -13.22 -5.48
C VAL A 125 1.71 -13.28 -4.17
N ARG A 126 2.41 -13.54 -3.07
CA ARG A 126 1.86 -13.60 -1.72
C ARG A 126 2.64 -12.69 -0.79
N ASN A 127 2.07 -12.40 0.37
CA ASN A 127 2.81 -11.72 1.43
C ASN A 127 3.74 -12.69 2.21
N GLU A 128 3.67 -13.99 1.98
CA GLU A 128 4.56 -15.03 2.53
C GLU A 128 5.61 -15.49 1.50
N GLY A 129 6.73 -16.02 1.99
CA GLY A 129 7.78 -16.61 1.14
C GLY A 129 9.08 -15.83 1.10
N ALA A 130 9.19 -14.71 1.83
CA ALA A 130 10.43 -13.96 1.99
C ALA A 130 11.54 -14.85 2.60
N LYS A 131 12.78 -14.69 2.13
CA LYS A 131 13.92 -15.51 2.54
C LYS A 131 15.07 -14.68 3.06
N PRO A 132 15.79 -15.14 4.09
CA PRO A 132 17.04 -14.51 4.49
C PRO A 132 17.98 -14.28 3.31
N GLY A 133 18.45 -13.05 3.15
CA GLY A 133 19.25 -12.60 2.00
C GLY A 133 18.47 -11.76 0.98
N ASP A 134 17.14 -11.81 0.98
CA ASP A 134 16.33 -10.95 0.10
C ASP A 134 16.55 -9.47 0.41
N THR A 135 16.57 -8.66 -0.63
CA THR A 135 16.57 -7.20 -0.52
C THR A 135 15.15 -6.69 -0.37
N LEU A 136 14.92 -5.84 0.64
CA LEU A 136 13.65 -5.15 0.85
C LEU A 136 13.61 -3.83 0.08
N TYR A 137 12.60 -3.68 -0.75
CA TYR A 137 12.32 -2.46 -1.52
C TYR A 137 10.99 -1.84 -1.15
N LEU A 138 10.95 -0.51 -1.19
CA LEU A 138 9.72 0.28 -1.08
C LEU A 138 9.57 1.18 -2.32
N THR A 139 8.39 1.21 -2.93
CA THR A 139 8.20 1.84 -4.25
C THR A 139 7.61 3.24 -4.21
N LYS A 140 7.06 3.68 -3.07
CA LYS A 140 6.61 5.06 -2.83
C LYS A 140 7.13 5.57 -1.48
N PRO A 141 7.26 6.90 -1.29
CA PRO A 141 7.65 7.48 0.00
C PRO A 141 6.60 7.22 1.10
N LEU A 142 7.06 7.18 2.36
CA LEU A 142 6.20 7.17 3.55
C LEU A 142 5.86 8.59 4.01
N GLY A 143 4.79 8.69 4.80
CA GLY A 143 4.36 9.92 5.45
C GLY A 143 3.03 10.47 4.97
N THR A 144 2.21 9.67 4.26
CA THR A 144 0.89 10.14 3.78
C THR A 144 -0.05 10.49 4.93
N GLY A 145 -0.05 9.70 6.01
CA GLY A 145 -0.85 9.97 7.20
C GLY A 145 -0.39 11.22 7.95
N ILE A 146 0.92 11.34 8.19
CA ILE A 146 1.56 12.51 8.83
C ILE A 146 1.29 13.77 8.01
N ALA A 147 1.50 13.74 6.69
CA ALA A 147 1.25 14.87 5.80
C ALA A 147 -0.24 15.28 5.79
N SER A 148 -1.15 14.32 5.75
CA SER A 148 -2.60 14.57 5.83
C SER A 148 -2.99 15.22 7.18
N ALA A 149 -2.40 14.76 8.28
CA ALA A 149 -2.60 15.39 9.59
C ALA A 149 -2.05 16.82 9.62
N GLY A 150 -0.84 17.06 9.07
CA GLY A 150 -0.25 18.40 8.96
C GLY A 150 -1.09 19.34 8.08
N ARG A 151 -1.66 18.83 6.98
CA ARG A 151 -2.58 19.58 6.11
C ARG A 151 -3.87 19.95 6.82
N LYS A 152 -4.47 18.99 7.55
CA LYS A 152 -5.73 19.20 8.29
C LYS A 152 -5.62 20.29 9.37
N VAL A 153 -4.45 20.43 10.00
CA VAL A 153 -4.22 21.48 11.01
C VAL A 153 -3.62 22.76 10.43
N GLY A 154 -3.45 22.85 9.11
CA GLY A 154 -3.00 24.06 8.41
C GLY A 154 -1.50 24.35 8.51
N ILE A 155 -0.67 23.37 8.89
CA ILE A 155 0.80 23.49 8.90
C ILE A 155 1.37 23.26 7.50
N LEU A 156 0.84 22.26 6.78
CA LEU A 156 1.25 21.96 5.42
C LEU A 156 0.32 22.68 4.42
N ASP A 157 0.88 23.47 3.52
CA ASP A 157 0.12 24.15 2.48
C ASP A 157 -0.19 23.24 1.28
N ASP A 158 -1.00 23.73 0.34
CA ASP A 158 -1.42 22.95 -0.83
C ASP A 158 -0.24 22.59 -1.74
N ALA A 159 0.74 23.45 -1.88
CA ALA A 159 1.89 23.20 -2.75
C ALA A 159 2.79 22.07 -2.20
N ALA A 160 3.01 22.07 -0.90
CA ALA A 160 3.77 21.03 -0.22
C ALA A 160 2.99 19.70 -0.10
N PHE A 161 1.64 19.75 -0.04
CA PHE A 161 0.79 18.57 0.03
C PHE A 161 0.53 17.93 -1.35
N SER A 162 0.62 18.68 -2.45
CA SER A 162 0.36 18.18 -3.82
C SER A 162 1.18 16.92 -4.20
N PRO A 163 2.50 16.82 -3.91
CA PRO A 163 3.25 15.59 -4.18
C PRO A 163 2.72 14.35 -3.42
N VAL A 164 2.16 14.55 -2.22
CA VAL A 164 1.56 13.48 -1.42
C VAL A 164 0.28 12.98 -2.08
N VAL A 165 -0.58 13.90 -2.54
CA VAL A 165 -1.81 13.59 -3.28
C VAL A 165 -1.50 12.80 -4.55
N GLU A 166 -0.53 13.25 -5.35
CA GLU A 166 -0.14 12.55 -6.58
C GLU A 166 0.43 11.15 -6.30
N SER A 167 1.22 10.99 -5.24
CA SER A 167 1.73 9.68 -4.82
C SER A 167 0.61 8.74 -4.37
N MET A 168 -0.37 9.23 -3.59
CA MET A 168 -1.54 8.44 -3.20
C MET A 168 -2.40 8.02 -4.42
N ALA A 169 -2.51 8.89 -5.43
CA ALA A 169 -3.26 8.62 -6.66
C ALA A 169 -2.48 7.80 -7.69
N GLU A 170 -1.18 7.58 -7.51
CA GLU A 170 -0.37 6.75 -8.41
C GLU A 170 -0.72 5.27 -8.26
N LEU A 171 -0.95 4.57 -9.39
CA LEU A 171 -1.19 3.12 -9.40
C LEU A 171 0.09 2.34 -9.07
N ASN A 172 -0.04 1.29 -8.28
CA ASN A 172 1.05 0.34 -8.01
C ASN A 172 1.32 -0.66 -9.15
N ARG A 173 0.73 -0.43 -10.34
CA ARG A 173 0.88 -1.28 -11.52
C ARG A 173 2.34 -1.51 -11.93
N ALA A 174 3.14 -0.43 -12.02
CA ALA A 174 4.55 -0.52 -12.42
C ALA A 174 5.36 -1.40 -11.46
N ALA A 175 5.09 -1.28 -10.15
CA ALA A 175 5.72 -2.10 -9.13
C ALA A 175 5.28 -3.57 -9.24
N GLY A 176 3.97 -3.82 -9.40
CA GLY A 176 3.41 -5.16 -9.56
C GLY A 176 4.00 -5.90 -10.78
N GLU A 177 4.07 -5.23 -11.94
CA GLU A 177 4.67 -5.81 -13.15
C GLU A 177 6.18 -6.05 -13.00
N ALA A 178 6.91 -5.12 -12.36
CA ALA A 178 8.36 -5.24 -12.17
C ALA A 178 8.73 -6.37 -11.20
N MET A 179 8.01 -6.50 -10.07
CA MET A 179 8.28 -7.55 -9.08
C MET A 179 7.99 -8.95 -9.63
N VAL A 180 6.94 -9.11 -10.43
CA VAL A 180 6.67 -10.39 -11.13
C VAL A 180 7.78 -10.71 -12.12
N ALA A 181 8.24 -9.73 -12.92
CA ALA A 181 9.35 -9.93 -13.86
C ALA A 181 10.67 -10.31 -13.18
N ALA A 182 10.90 -9.81 -11.96
CA ALA A 182 12.07 -10.12 -11.14
C ALA A 182 11.95 -11.42 -10.33
N GLY A 183 10.79 -12.08 -10.31
CA GLY A 183 10.57 -13.28 -9.52
C GLY A 183 10.59 -13.01 -8.02
N VAL A 184 9.83 -12.01 -7.56
CA VAL A 184 9.67 -11.64 -6.16
C VAL A 184 9.33 -12.85 -5.28
N HIS A 185 9.91 -12.92 -4.08
CA HIS A 185 9.58 -13.98 -3.13
C HIS A 185 8.33 -13.68 -2.31
N ALA A 186 8.15 -12.40 -1.88
CA ALA A 186 6.98 -11.93 -1.17
C ALA A 186 6.76 -10.44 -1.44
N ALA A 187 5.50 -10.00 -1.47
CA ALA A 187 5.13 -8.59 -1.59
C ALA A 187 3.77 -8.32 -0.95
N THR A 188 3.56 -7.07 -0.55
CA THR A 188 2.29 -6.50 -0.11
C THR A 188 2.32 -4.99 -0.39
N ASP A 189 1.18 -4.34 -0.47
CA ASP A 189 1.16 -2.88 -0.44
C ASP A 189 1.15 -2.35 0.99
N VAL A 190 1.59 -1.10 1.17
CA VAL A 190 1.70 -0.48 2.50
C VAL A 190 0.53 0.45 2.72
N THR A 191 -0.36 0.08 3.66
CA THR A 191 -1.57 0.84 3.97
C THR A 191 -1.72 1.13 5.49
N GLY A 192 -2.86 0.92 6.07
CA GLY A 192 -3.27 1.41 7.38
C GLY A 192 -2.50 0.89 8.61
N PHE A 193 -1.70 -0.17 8.46
CA PHE A 193 -0.81 -0.68 9.52
C PHE A 193 0.62 -0.11 9.43
N GLY A 194 0.85 0.86 8.52
CA GLY A 194 2.19 1.40 8.27
C GLY A 194 3.16 0.36 7.71
N LEU A 195 4.37 0.79 7.39
CA LEU A 195 5.39 -0.15 6.90
C LEU A 195 5.67 -1.27 7.90
N VAL A 196 5.71 -0.93 9.19
CA VAL A 196 6.06 -1.88 10.25
C VAL A 196 5.04 -3.01 10.38
N GLY A 197 3.74 -2.72 10.27
CA GLY A 197 2.69 -3.75 10.38
C GLY A 197 2.74 -4.73 9.21
N HIS A 198 2.78 -4.23 7.99
CA HIS A 198 2.82 -5.06 6.79
C HIS A 198 4.13 -5.88 6.68
N LEU A 199 5.28 -5.27 7.05
CA LEU A 199 6.54 -6.01 7.11
C LEU A 199 6.50 -7.11 8.19
N HIS A 200 5.95 -6.82 9.37
CA HIS A 200 5.78 -7.82 10.43
C HIS A 200 4.95 -9.03 9.96
N GLU A 201 3.83 -8.78 9.27
CA GLU A 201 2.97 -9.83 8.71
C GLU A 201 3.74 -10.68 7.70
N MET A 202 4.44 -10.06 6.74
CA MET A 202 5.28 -10.74 5.76
C MET A 202 6.35 -11.61 6.43
N LEU A 203 7.08 -11.07 7.41
CA LEU A 203 8.16 -11.77 8.10
C LEU A 203 7.63 -12.90 8.98
N SER A 204 6.49 -12.69 9.64
CA SER A 204 5.85 -13.71 10.49
C SER A 204 5.38 -14.90 9.67
N ALA A 205 4.73 -14.64 8.53
CA ALA A 205 4.30 -15.69 7.61
C ALA A 205 5.48 -16.43 6.96
N SER A 206 6.64 -15.75 6.84
CA SER A 206 7.86 -16.31 6.23
C SER A 206 8.85 -16.90 7.26
N ALA A 207 8.54 -16.86 8.56
CA ALA A 207 9.39 -17.33 9.67
C ALA A 207 10.81 -16.72 9.66
N CYS A 208 10.93 -15.41 9.40
CA CYS A 208 12.19 -14.69 9.32
C CYS A 208 12.09 -13.31 10.00
N ALA A 209 13.19 -12.56 10.01
CA ALA A 209 13.31 -11.20 10.55
C ALA A 209 13.82 -10.23 9.47
N ALA A 210 13.83 -8.93 9.76
CA ALA A 210 14.40 -7.93 8.86
C ALA A 210 15.33 -6.94 9.55
N SER A 211 16.28 -6.41 8.77
CA SER A 211 17.05 -5.22 9.11
C SER A 211 16.67 -4.10 8.14
N ILE A 212 16.16 -3.00 8.66
CA ILE A 212 15.80 -1.80 7.91
C ILE A 212 16.90 -0.76 8.08
N ASN A 213 17.43 -0.25 6.98
CA ASN A 213 18.34 0.90 6.95
C ASN A 213 17.48 2.17 6.92
N TRP A 214 17.46 2.92 8.02
CA TRP A 214 16.66 4.12 8.14
C TRP A 214 16.99 5.17 7.07
N SER A 215 18.27 5.37 6.78
CA SER A 215 18.71 6.33 5.76
C SER A 215 18.26 5.94 4.33
N GLY A 216 17.87 4.69 4.10
CA GLY A 216 17.31 4.19 2.84
C GLY A 216 15.79 4.34 2.73
N VAL A 217 15.08 4.64 3.82
CA VAL A 217 13.61 4.76 3.80
C VAL A 217 13.19 6.09 3.17
N PRO A 218 12.48 6.08 2.03
CA PRO A 218 12.05 7.31 1.38
C PRO A 218 10.87 7.93 2.14
N THR A 219 10.94 9.24 2.36
CA THR A 219 9.86 10.02 2.99
C THR A 219 9.55 11.26 2.17
N PHE A 220 8.33 11.81 2.31
CA PHE A 220 8.05 13.16 1.82
C PHE A 220 8.86 14.20 2.60
N ALA A 221 9.13 15.35 2.00
CA ALA A 221 10.12 16.32 2.49
C ALA A 221 9.93 16.72 3.96
N GLU A 222 8.72 17.02 4.39
CA GLU A 222 8.44 17.52 5.74
C GLU A 222 8.00 16.44 6.73
N THR A 223 8.00 15.16 6.33
CA THR A 223 7.41 14.07 7.13
C THR A 223 8.00 13.98 8.54
N VAL A 224 9.33 13.96 8.66
CA VAL A 224 10.00 13.83 9.97
C VAL A 224 9.74 15.06 10.85
N ASP A 225 9.81 16.27 10.28
CA ASP A 225 9.58 17.50 11.02
C ASP A 225 8.12 17.65 11.47
N LEU A 226 7.16 17.21 10.66
CA LEU A 226 5.75 17.14 11.03
C LEU A 226 5.51 16.12 12.15
N ALA A 227 6.15 14.95 12.07
CA ALA A 227 6.05 13.91 13.09
C ALA A 227 6.57 14.42 14.46
N ARG A 228 7.71 15.13 14.49
CA ARG A 228 8.26 15.78 15.67
C ARG A 228 7.35 16.87 16.26
N GLN A 229 6.52 17.50 15.42
CA GLN A 229 5.48 18.45 15.81
C GLN A 229 4.15 17.78 16.20
N TRP A 230 4.14 16.46 16.37
CA TRP A 230 2.95 15.66 16.70
C TRP A 230 1.83 15.71 15.64
N CYS A 231 2.15 16.07 14.41
CA CYS A 231 1.21 15.96 13.28
C CYS A 231 1.11 14.49 12.86
N ARG A 232 0.42 13.70 13.67
CA ARG A 232 0.32 12.25 13.49
C ARG A 232 -1.13 11.81 13.61
N PRO A 233 -1.64 10.93 12.73
CA PRO A 233 -2.97 10.36 12.86
C PRO A 233 -3.11 9.57 14.17
N ALA A 234 -4.31 9.55 14.75
CA ALA A 234 -4.57 8.77 15.96
C ALA A 234 -4.23 7.27 15.79
N ARG A 235 -4.39 6.74 14.58
CA ARG A 235 -4.04 5.37 14.24
C ARG A 235 -2.56 5.06 14.42
N SER A 236 -1.65 6.01 14.20
CA SER A 236 -0.19 5.83 14.39
C SER A 236 0.13 5.30 15.78
N PHE A 237 -0.52 5.81 16.82
CA PHE A 237 -0.28 5.39 18.21
C PHE A 237 -0.71 3.93 18.45
N SER A 238 -1.83 3.51 17.84
CA SER A 238 -2.26 2.11 17.92
C SER A 238 -1.32 1.17 17.18
N VAL A 239 -0.71 1.64 16.08
CA VAL A 239 0.31 0.88 15.34
C VAL A 239 1.61 0.81 16.13
N GLU A 240 2.02 1.88 16.81
CA GLU A 240 3.20 1.87 17.72
C GLU A 240 3.01 0.88 18.88
N ASP A 241 1.86 0.92 19.55
CA ASP A 241 1.55 -0.03 20.63
C ASP A 241 1.61 -1.48 20.11
N PHE A 242 1.08 -1.74 18.92
CA PHE A 242 1.15 -3.04 18.27
C PHE A 242 2.59 -3.44 17.92
N ALA A 243 3.40 -2.50 17.45
CA ALA A 243 4.77 -2.74 16.99
C ALA A 243 5.78 -2.92 18.13
N GLN A 244 5.49 -2.42 19.35
CA GLN A 244 6.40 -2.42 20.48
C GLN A 244 7.10 -3.78 20.76
N PRO A 245 6.43 -4.94 20.68
CA PRO A 245 7.08 -6.22 20.97
C PRO A 245 8.13 -6.66 19.94
N PHE A 246 8.06 -6.19 18.70
CA PHE A 246 8.86 -6.71 17.58
C PHE A 246 9.63 -5.64 16.80
N LEU A 247 9.40 -4.35 17.04
CA LEU A 247 10.15 -3.25 16.44
C LEU A 247 11.32 -2.84 17.35
N HIS A 248 12.53 -3.04 16.88
CA HIS A 248 13.76 -2.69 17.61
C HIS A 248 14.43 -1.48 16.96
N VAL A 249 14.38 -0.36 17.64
CA VAL A 249 14.99 0.92 17.22
C VAL A 249 16.06 1.33 18.21
N PRO A 250 17.09 2.12 17.79
CA PRO A 250 18.04 2.73 18.73
C PRO A 250 17.35 3.68 19.72
N ASP A 251 17.85 3.72 20.96
CA ASP A 251 17.36 4.63 21.99
C ASP A 251 17.98 6.04 21.82
N ASN A 252 17.54 6.72 20.77
CA ASN A 252 17.96 8.09 20.41
C ASN A 252 16.92 8.74 19.48
N GLN A 253 17.15 10.01 19.10
CA GLN A 253 16.23 10.77 18.23
C GLN A 253 15.95 10.07 16.89
N MET A 254 16.94 9.40 16.30
CA MET A 254 16.72 8.65 15.05
C MET A 254 15.74 7.50 15.26
N GLY A 255 15.81 6.80 16.39
CA GLY A 255 14.83 5.73 16.69
C GLY A 255 13.42 6.26 16.93
N GLU A 256 13.27 7.43 17.56
CA GLU A 256 11.96 8.10 17.70
C GLU A 256 11.39 8.50 16.34
N ASP A 257 12.20 9.12 15.48
CA ASP A 257 11.79 9.52 14.12
C ASP A 257 11.41 8.29 13.27
N ALA A 258 12.24 7.24 13.34
CA ALA A 258 11.97 5.99 12.63
C ALA A 258 10.66 5.35 13.10
N THR A 259 10.43 5.25 14.40
CA THR A 259 9.18 4.71 14.95
C THR A 259 7.98 5.51 14.45
N ALA A 260 8.04 6.84 14.52
CA ALA A 260 6.95 7.71 14.10
C ALA A 260 6.59 7.52 12.62
N VAL A 261 7.57 7.37 11.74
CA VAL A 261 7.37 7.26 10.29
C VAL A 261 7.02 5.83 9.86
N LEU A 262 7.68 4.81 10.42
CA LEU A 262 7.42 3.41 10.08
C LEU A 262 6.05 2.93 10.55
N CYS A 263 5.53 3.53 11.63
CA CYS A 263 4.19 3.29 12.18
C CYS A 263 3.12 4.24 11.61
N ASP A 264 3.48 5.14 10.69
CA ASP A 264 2.50 6.03 10.06
C ASP A 264 1.58 5.25 9.12
N PRO A 265 0.24 5.28 9.33
CA PRO A 265 -0.69 4.64 8.42
C PRO A 265 -0.63 5.31 7.04
N GLN A 266 -0.43 4.52 6.01
CA GLN A 266 -0.39 5.02 4.64
C GLN A 266 -1.76 4.90 3.97
N THR A 267 -2.10 5.89 3.16
CA THR A 267 -3.22 5.81 2.22
C THR A 267 -2.64 5.56 0.84
N SER A 268 -3.02 4.47 0.20
CA SER A 268 -2.54 4.07 -1.13
C SER A 268 -1.01 4.14 -1.24
N GLY A 269 -0.32 3.53 -0.28
CA GLY A 269 1.14 3.50 -0.22
C GLY A 269 1.77 2.67 -1.35
N GLY A 270 3.10 2.54 -1.30
CA GLY A 270 3.85 1.76 -2.28
C GLY A 270 3.87 0.27 -1.96
N MET A 271 4.40 -0.52 -2.89
CA MET A 271 4.71 -1.93 -2.67
C MET A 271 5.92 -2.08 -1.77
N LEU A 272 5.82 -2.97 -0.80
CA LEU A 272 6.91 -3.55 -0.04
C LEU A 272 7.23 -4.91 -0.68
N CYS A 273 8.45 -5.04 -1.21
CA CYS A 273 8.86 -6.23 -1.96
C CYS A 273 10.10 -6.88 -1.35
N ALA A 274 10.07 -8.19 -1.13
CA ALA A 274 11.23 -9.01 -0.80
C ALA A 274 11.79 -9.65 -2.09
N ILE A 275 12.82 -9.04 -2.66
CA ILE A 275 13.40 -9.42 -3.95
C ILE A 275 14.68 -10.26 -3.72
N PRO A 276 14.82 -11.44 -4.38
CA PRO A 276 16.07 -12.18 -4.35
C PRO A 276 17.26 -11.28 -4.69
N SER A 277 18.34 -11.35 -3.92
CA SER A 277 19.49 -10.45 -4.12
C SER A 277 20.06 -10.51 -5.54
N GLU A 278 20.05 -11.67 -6.19
CA GLU A 278 20.46 -11.88 -7.57
C GLU A 278 19.51 -11.24 -8.60
N ALA A 279 18.24 -11.00 -8.25
CA ALA A 279 17.23 -10.37 -9.10
C ALA A 279 17.07 -8.86 -8.85
N ALA A 280 17.81 -8.31 -7.88
CA ALA A 280 17.72 -6.90 -7.49
C ALA A 280 17.90 -5.94 -8.67
N ALA A 281 18.93 -6.15 -9.50
CA ALA A 281 19.18 -5.33 -10.68
C ALA A 281 18.03 -5.41 -11.70
N THR A 282 17.48 -6.61 -11.94
CA THR A 282 16.33 -6.80 -12.82
C THR A 282 15.11 -6.03 -12.31
N PHE A 283 14.83 -6.10 -10.99
CA PHE A 283 13.72 -5.34 -10.40
C PHE A 283 13.90 -3.83 -10.57
N GLU A 284 15.09 -3.30 -10.27
CA GLU A 284 15.40 -1.88 -10.40
C GLU A 284 15.25 -1.39 -11.86
N GLU A 285 15.76 -2.17 -12.84
CA GLU A 285 15.67 -1.86 -14.26
C GLU A 285 14.22 -1.90 -14.76
N GLU A 286 13.47 -2.95 -14.44
CA GLU A 286 12.09 -3.13 -14.84
C GLU A 286 11.16 -2.06 -14.23
N PHE A 287 11.37 -1.71 -12.95
CA PHE A 287 10.63 -0.65 -12.31
C PHE A 287 10.96 0.72 -12.91
N ALA A 288 12.26 1.03 -13.10
CA ALA A 288 12.68 2.31 -13.68
C ALA A 288 12.18 2.49 -15.11
N ALA A 289 12.17 1.43 -15.92
CA ALA A 289 11.66 1.47 -17.28
C ALA A 289 10.17 1.82 -17.36
N ARG A 290 9.37 1.46 -16.32
CA ARG A 290 7.92 1.69 -16.27
C ARG A 290 7.53 3.03 -15.66
N CYS A 291 8.24 3.49 -14.64
CA CYS A 291 7.85 4.69 -13.88
C CYS A 291 8.89 5.82 -13.87
N GLY A 292 10.04 5.65 -14.52
CA GLY A 292 11.07 6.69 -14.65
C GLY A 292 11.86 7.01 -13.38
N ARG A 293 11.71 6.21 -12.31
CA ARG A 293 12.47 6.33 -11.06
C ARG A 293 12.91 4.97 -10.55
N THR A 294 13.91 4.92 -9.67
CA THR A 294 14.36 3.69 -9.00
C THR A 294 13.56 3.44 -7.73
N PRO A 295 13.26 2.16 -7.38
CA PRO A 295 12.64 1.84 -6.10
C PRO A 295 13.66 2.06 -4.97
N ALA A 296 13.19 2.39 -3.78
CA ALA A 296 14.05 2.59 -2.63
C ALA A 296 14.45 1.25 -1.99
N LYS A 297 15.75 1.01 -1.88
CA LYS A 297 16.28 -0.14 -1.13
C LYS A 297 16.31 0.21 0.36
N ILE A 298 15.36 -0.34 1.12
CA ILE A 298 15.17 0.02 2.53
C ILE A 298 15.81 -0.96 3.53
N GLY A 299 16.29 -2.11 3.08
CA GLY A 299 16.85 -3.11 3.99
C GLY A 299 17.00 -4.49 3.39
N ARG A 300 16.99 -5.49 4.25
CA ARG A 300 17.10 -6.91 3.86
C ARG A 300 16.38 -7.81 4.85
N VAL A 301 15.94 -8.96 4.36
CA VAL A 301 15.48 -10.08 5.18
C VAL A 301 16.69 -10.78 5.78
N ILE A 302 16.60 -11.14 7.07
CA ILE A 302 17.68 -11.79 7.83
C ILE A 302 17.15 -13.02 8.59
N GLU A 303 18.04 -13.91 8.99
CA GLU A 303 17.72 -14.90 10.01
C GLU A 303 17.48 -14.20 11.35
N GLY A 304 16.48 -14.66 12.11
CA GLY A 304 16.15 -14.08 13.41
C GLY A 304 14.80 -14.57 13.93
N GLU A 305 14.36 -13.94 15.00
CA GLU A 305 13.04 -14.21 15.58
C GLU A 305 11.95 -13.77 14.60
N SER A 306 10.97 -14.66 14.34
CA SER A 306 9.94 -14.48 13.34
C SER A 306 9.15 -13.18 13.56
N GLY A 307 9.05 -12.34 12.53
CA GLY A 307 8.31 -11.08 12.55
C GLY A 307 9.09 -9.91 13.13
N HIS A 308 10.33 -10.10 13.64
CA HIS A 308 11.09 -9.02 14.26
C HIS A 308 11.77 -8.11 13.23
N ILE A 309 11.75 -6.81 13.51
CA ILE A 309 12.28 -5.74 12.67
C ILE A 309 13.34 -4.96 13.44
N HIS A 310 14.55 -4.90 12.92
CA HIS A 310 15.69 -4.17 13.49
C HIS A 310 16.00 -2.96 12.62
N VAL A 311 15.89 -1.75 13.18
CA VAL A 311 16.22 -0.50 12.49
C VAL A 311 17.67 -0.12 12.78
N VAL A 312 18.43 0.11 11.72
CA VAL A 312 19.83 0.57 11.78
C VAL A 312 19.97 1.88 11.01
N GLU A 313 21.13 2.57 11.18
CA GLU A 313 21.43 3.83 10.49
C GLU A 313 21.43 3.73 8.97
#